data_19bc1bf0c851c2b0ede1910372f1e6a9
#
_entry.id   19bc1bf0c851c2b0ede1910372f1e6a9
#
_cell.length_a   1.000
_cell.length_b   1.000
_cell.length_c   1.000
_cell.angle_alpha   90.00
_cell.angle_beta   90.00
_cell.angle_gamma   90.00
#
_symmetry.space_group_name_H-M   'P 1'
#
loop_
_entity.id
_entity.type
_entity.pdbx_description
1 polymer ?
#
loop_
_entity_poly.entity_id
_entity_poly.type
_entity_poly.pdbx_seq_one_letter_code
_entity_poly.pdbx_strand_id
1 'polypeptide(L)'
;MRTVFAVIWTLMFAAFCGGFITGKSALANSGDEVQCLAKNIYFEARNQGTIGMMAVATVTMNRVDSPNFPNTVCEVVKQGYYIGSHPIKNRCQFSWYCDGKSDEPKDDDAWFLSHALAFKVYYGWFEKLEWVLDAVYYHADYVQPDWANNKKHIIKIKNHIFYGESR
;
A
#
# COMPACT_ATOMS: atom_id res chain seq x y z
N MET A 1 38.27 -24.13 65.96
CA MET A 1 37.96 -22.84 65.38
C MET A 1 37.53 -23.08 63.93
N ARG A 2 36.25 -23.06 63.64
CA ARG A 2 35.71 -23.26 62.30
C ARG A 2 34.69 -22.14 62.10
N THR A 3 35.04 -21.19 61.29
CA THR A 3 34.19 -20.09 60.86
C THR A 3 33.36 -20.55 59.66
N VAL A 4 32.05 -20.54 59.82
CA VAL A 4 31.04 -20.87 58.80
C VAL A 4 30.72 -19.56 58.06
N PHE A 5 31.06 -19.48 56.78
CA PHE A 5 30.62 -18.42 55.89
C PHE A 5 29.21 -18.77 55.35
N ALA A 6 28.22 -18.03 55.79
CA ALA A 6 26.87 -18.06 55.20
C ALA A 6 26.88 -17.20 53.95
N VAL A 7 26.71 -17.83 52.80
CA VAL A 7 26.48 -17.14 51.53
C VAL A 7 24.98 -16.92 51.38
N ILE A 8 24.59 -15.64 51.50
CA ILE A 8 23.22 -15.21 51.25
C ILE A 8 23.07 -15.07 49.74
N TRP A 9 22.31 -15.96 49.14
CA TRP A 9 21.85 -15.88 47.74
C TRP A 9 20.61 -15.02 47.70
N THR A 10 20.78 -13.75 47.37
CA THR A 10 19.66 -12.85 47.02
C THR A 10 19.22 -13.16 45.60
N LEU A 11 18.07 -13.83 45.50
CA LEU A 11 17.35 -14.02 44.23
C LEU A 11 16.78 -12.68 43.78
N MET A 12 17.44 -12.07 42.81
CA MET A 12 16.83 -10.99 42.01
C MET A 12 15.81 -11.62 41.06
N PHE A 13 14.55 -11.64 41.46
CA PHE A 13 13.43 -11.79 40.51
C PHE A 13 13.22 -10.44 39.81
N ALA A 14 13.92 -10.23 38.70
CA ALA A 14 13.58 -9.17 37.78
C ALA A 14 12.27 -9.55 37.11
N ALA A 15 11.20 -8.86 37.47
CA ALA A 15 9.90 -8.95 36.84
C ALA A 15 10.02 -8.57 35.35
N PHE A 16 10.04 -9.56 34.48
CA PHE A 16 9.95 -9.38 33.03
C PHE A 16 8.45 -9.22 32.68
N CYS A 17 7.89 -8.07 33.07
CA CYS A 17 6.56 -7.64 32.68
C CYS A 17 6.70 -6.45 31.74
N GLY A 18 6.91 -6.69 30.47
CA GLY A 18 6.96 -5.61 29.50
C GLY A 18 7.20 -6.14 28.11
N GLY A 19 6.15 -6.46 27.38
CA GLY A 19 6.34 -6.80 25.98
C GLY A 19 5.22 -7.53 25.26
N PHE A 20 3.96 -7.37 25.66
CA PHE A 20 2.86 -8.05 24.95
C PHE A 20 1.76 -7.11 24.44
N ILE A 21 2.04 -5.84 24.16
CA ILE A 21 1.00 -4.90 23.69
C ILE A 21 1.21 -4.42 22.24
N THR A 22 2.34 -4.73 21.59
CA THR A 22 2.63 -4.20 20.24
C THR A 22 2.07 -5.04 19.09
N GLY A 23 1.74 -6.32 19.31
CA GLY A 23 1.30 -7.21 18.22
C GLY A 23 -0.08 -6.91 17.65
N LYS A 24 -1.05 -6.53 18.52
CA LYS A 24 -2.43 -6.28 18.06
C LYS A 24 -2.57 -5.03 17.21
N SER A 25 -1.88 -3.95 17.58
CA SER A 25 -1.94 -2.70 16.82
C SER A 25 -1.26 -2.82 15.46
N ALA A 26 -0.13 -3.52 15.37
CA ALA A 26 0.57 -3.74 14.11
C ALA A 26 -0.22 -4.64 13.15
N LEU A 27 -0.86 -5.71 13.64
CA LEU A 27 -1.69 -6.60 12.82
C LEU A 27 -3.00 -5.92 12.36
N ALA A 28 -3.64 -5.11 13.22
CA ALA A 28 -4.82 -4.35 12.84
C ALA A 28 -4.47 -3.33 11.75
N ASN A 29 -3.36 -2.59 11.89
CA ASN A 29 -2.90 -1.65 10.89
C ASN A 29 -2.54 -2.33 9.56
N SER A 30 -1.90 -3.49 9.56
CA SER A 30 -1.58 -4.23 8.33
C SER A 30 -2.82 -4.75 7.60
N GLY A 31 -3.87 -5.13 8.32
CA GLY A 31 -5.17 -5.48 7.73
C GLY A 31 -5.81 -4.32 6.98
N ASP A 32 -5.77 -3.12 7.56
CA ASP A 32 -6.27 -1.90 6.93
C ASP A 32 -5.46 -1.52 5.68
N GLU A 33 -4.14 -1.66 5.71
CA GLU A 33 -3.24 -1.40 4.58
C GLU A 33 -3.52 -2.34 3.39
N VAL A 34 -3.70 -3.64 3.67
CA VAL A 34 -4.09 -4.63 2.65
C VAL A 34 -5.46 -4.30 2.07
N GLN A 35 -6.42 -3.87 2.90
CA GLN A 35 -7.75 -3.46 2.47
C GLN A 35 -7.69 -2.24 1.53
N CYS A 36 -6.89 -1.22 1.89
CA CYS A 36 -6.67 -0.05 1.03
C CYS A 36 -6.06 -0.45 -0.32
N LEU A 37 -5.04 -1.32 -0.32
CA LEU A 37 -4.42 -1.80 -1.55
C LEU A 37 -5.41 -2.59 -2.41
N ALA A 38 -6.21 -3.47 -1.79
CA ALA A 38 -7.21 -4.27 -2.48
C ALA A 38 -8.28 -3.40 -3.15
N LYS A 39 -8.79 -2.38 -2.44
CA LYS A 39 -9.74 -1.41 -3.02
C LYS A 39 -9.12 -0.68 -4.20
N ASN A 40 -7.86 -0.24 -4.08
CA ASN A 40 -7.19 0.43 -5.17
C ASN A 40 -7.04 -0.47 -6.41
N ILE A 41 -6.58 -1.70 -6.24
CA ILE A 41 -6.50 -2.68 -7.33
C ILE A 41 -7.87 -2.90 -7.98
N TYR A 42 -8.91 -3.08 -7.17
CA TYR A 42 -10.27 -3.33 -7.65
C TYR A 42 -10.79 -2.19 -8.52
N PHE A 43 -10.77 -0.96 -8.01
CA PHE A 43 -11.35 0.18 -8.71
C PHE A 43 -10.54 0.63 -9.93
N GLU A 44 -9.22 0.51 -9.86
CA GLU A 44 -8.33 0.94 -10.95
C GLU A 44 -8.14 -0.13 -12.03
N ALA A 45 -8.14 -1.41 -11.65
CA ALA A 45 -7.57 -2.41 -12.55
C ALA A 45 -8.36 -3.74 -12.66
N ARG A 46 -9.56 -3.89 -12.09
CA ARG A 46 -10.30 -5.17 -12.19
C ARG A 46 -10.52 -5.65 -13.63
N ASN A 47 -10.59 -4.75 -14.60
CA ASN A 47 -10.78 -5.05 -16.03
C ASN A 47 -9.45 -5.25 -16.79
N GLN A 48 -8.30 -5.14 -16.14
CA GLN A 48 -6.98 -5.15 -16.77
C GLN A 48 -6.30 -6.53 -16.71
N GLY A 49 -7.01 -7.55 -16.18
CA GLY A 49 -6.45 -8.86 -15.90
C GLY A 49 -5.39 -8.84 -14.82
N THR A 50 -4.92 -10.02 -14.42
CA THR A 50 -3.99 -10.17 -13.28
C THR A 50 -2.72 -9.32 -13.41
N ILE A 51 -2.13 -9.24 -14.61
CA ILE A 51 -0.90 -8.45 -14.85
C ILE A 51 -1.16 -6.95 -14.65
N GLY A 52 -2.28 -6.41 -15.15
CA GLY A 52 -2.64 -5.01 -14.94
C GLY A 52 -2.96 -4.70 -13.48
N MET A 53 -3.63 -5.62 -12.79
CA MET A 53 -3.91 -5.51 -11.36
C MET A 53 -2.61 -5.50 -10.53
N MET A 54 -1.66 -6.38 -10.84
CA MET A 54 -0.34 -6.41 -10.22
C MET A 54 0.48 -5.15 -10.52
N ALA A 55 0.39 -4.61 -11.73
CA ALA A 55 1.08 -3.38 -12.10
C ALA A 55 0.59 -2.19 -11.26
N VAL A 56 -0.73 -2.04 -11.07
CA VAL A 56 -1.31 -1.01 -10.18
C VAL A 56 -0.88 -1.23 -8.73
N ALA A 57 -0.88 -2.47 -8.24
CA ALA A 57 -0.40 -2.79 -6.90
C ALA A 57 1.09 -2.40 -6.73
N THR A 58 1.93 -2.74 -7.71
CA THR A 58 3.36 -2.41 -7.70
C THR A 58 3.59 -0.90 -7.65
N VAL A 59 2.88 -0.12 -8.48
CA VAL A 59 2.96 1.36 -8.45
C VAL A 59 2.56 1.91 -7.08
N THR A 60 1.51 1.37 -6.46
CA THR A 60 1.08 1.80 -5.13
C THR A 60 2.18 1.56 -4.10
N MET A 61 2.80 0.37 -4.11
CA MET A 61 3.91 0.05 -3.22
C MET A 61 5.19 0.83 -3.53
N ASN A 62 5.49 1.11 -4.80
CA ASN A 62 6.62 1.97 -5.17
C ASN A 62 6.44 3.41 -4.64
N ARG A 63 5.21 3.92 -4.60
CA ARG A 63 4.90 5.21 -3.98
C ARG A 63 5.16 5.17 -2.47
N VAL A 64 4.75 4.10 -1.78
CA VAL A 64 5.02 3.92 -0.33
C VAL A 64 6.53 3.92 -0.04
N ASP A 65 7.32 3.32 -0.93
CA ASP A 65 8.78 3.24 -0.80
C ASP A 65 9.50 4.55 -1.24
N SER A 66 8.80 5.46 -1.90
CA SER A 66 9.38 6.70 -2.43
C SER A 66 9.26 7.85 -1.42
N PRO A 67 10.33 8.64 -1.19
CA PRO A 67 10.27 9.80 -0.30
C PRO A 67 9.35 10.94 -0.80
N ASN A 68 8.89 10.88 -2.05
CA ASN A 68 8.02 11.88 -2.66
C ASN A 68 6.52 11.63 -2.41
N PHE A 69 6.17 10.52 -1.73
CA PHE A 69 4.81 10.10 -1.46
C PHE A 69 4.63 9.75 0.02
N PRO A 70 3.39 9.62 0.51
CA PRO A 70 3.13 9.09 1.84
C PRO A 70 3.74 7.69 2.03
N ASN A 71 4.08 7.34 3.28
CA ASN A 71 4.80 6.12 3.62
C ASN A 71 3.88 4.96 4.06
N THR A 72 2.56 5.09 3.87
CA THR A 72 1.59 4.03 4.09
C THR A 72 0.69 3.86 2.87
N VAL A 73 0.19 2.64 2.64
CA VAL A 73 -0.68 2.34 1.50
C VAL A 73 -1.97 3.15 1.57
N CYS A 74 -2.59 3.21 2.76
CA CYS A 74 -3.84 3.92 2.93
C CYS A 74 -3.70 5.43 2.66
N GLU A 75 -2.58 6.04 3.07
CA GLU A 75 -2.31 7.45 2.79
C GLU A 75 -2.03 7.69 1.30
N VAL A 76 -1.27 6.82 0.64
CA VAL A 76 -1.04 6.87 -0.82
C VAL A 76 -2.37 6.77 -1.57
N VAL A 77 -3.23 5.83 -1.19
CA VAL A 77 -4.54 5.62 -1.85
C VAL A 77 -5.49 6.78 -1.63
N LYS A 78 -5.45 7.38 -0.45
CA LYS A 78 -6.32 8.50 -0.07
C LYS A 78 -5.72 9.87 -0.41
N GLN A 79 -4.55 9.93 -1.04
CA GLN A 79 -3.87 11.18 -1.37
C GLN A 79 -4.73 12.07 -2.28
N GLY A 80 -4.91 13.35 -1.90
CA GLY A 80 -5.73 14.30 -2.62
C GLY A 80 -5.79 15.66 -1.94
N TYR A 81 -6.70 16.51 -2.40
CA TYR A 81 -7.00 17.81 -1.76
C TYR A 81 -8.17 17.66 -0.81
N TYR A 82 -8.09 18.30 0.35
CA TYR A 82 -9.08 18.18 1.43
C TYR A 82 -9.56 19.55 1.92
N ILE A 83 -10.82 19.60 2.40
CA ILE A 83 -11.34 20.67 3.25
C ILE A 83 -11.67 20.04 4.60
N GLY A 84 -10.86 20.33 5.63
CA GLY A 84 -10.91 19.60 6.90
C GLY A 84 -10.59 18.13 6.70
N SER A 85 -11.48 17.23 7.12
CA SER A 85 -11.36 15.77 6.94
C SER A 85 -12.00 15.24 5.64
N HIS A 86 -12.58 16.08 4.81
CA HIS A 86 -13.35 15.67 3.64
C HIS A 86 -12.54 15.86 2.36
N PRO A 87 -12.35 14.82 1.52
CA PRO A 87 -11.68 14.98 0.25
C PRO A 87 -12.54 15.83 -0.70
N ILE A 88 -11.88 16.71 -1.46
CA ILE A 88 -12.55 17.50 -2.49
C ILE A 88 -12.86 16.58 -3.66
N LYS A 89 -14.12 16.60 -4.10
CA LYS A 89 -14.62 15.78 -5.21
C LYS A 89 -13.76 15.94 -6.46
N ASN A 90 -13.36 14.81 -7.05
CA ASN A 90 -12.52 14.70 -8.25
C ASN A 90 -11.12 15.33 -8.13
N ARG A 91 -10.59 15.47 -6.91
CA ARG A 91 -9.26 16.04 -6.64
C ARG A 91 -8.34 15.07 -5.91
N CYS A 92 -8.54 13.76 -6.09
CA CYS A 92 -7.72 12.71 -5.53
C CYS A 92 -6.79 12.09 -6.59
N GLN A 93 -5.69 11.51 -6.14
CA GLN A 93 -4.74 10.79 -7.00
C GLN A 93 -5.40 9.59 -7.67
N PHE A 94 -6.21 8.84 -6.89
CA PHE A 94 -7.08 7.79 -7.39
C PHE A 94 -8.50 8.34 -7.42
N SER A 95 -9.04 8.49 -8.62
CA SER A 95 -10.30 9.21 -8.83
C SER A 95 -11.49 8.57 -8.12
N TRP A 96 -11.51 7.24 -8.01
CA TRP A 96 -12.59 6.49 -7.38
C TRP A 96 -12.80 6.88 -5.91
N TYR A 97 -11.71 7.23 -5.18
CA TYR A 97 -11.77 7.55 -3.75
C TYR A 97 -12.59 8.83 -3.44
N CYS A 98 -12.68 9.76 -4.39
CA CYS A 98 -13.42 11.00 -4.17
C CYS A 98 -14.32 11.41 -5.34
N ASP A 99 -14.82 10.47 -6.15
CA ASP A 99 -15.76 10.73 -7.24
C ASP A 99 -17.21 10.90 -6.75
N GLY A 100 -17.46 10.61 -5.49
CA GLY A 100 -18.78 10.74 -4.83
C GLY A 100 -19.67 9.52 -5.05
N LYS A 101 -19.12 8.40 -5.53
CA LYS A 101 -19.80 7.11 -5.62
C LYS A 101 -19.48 6.24 -4.41
N SER A 102 -20.11 5.07 -4.33
CA SER A 102 -19.81 4.10 -3.29
C SER A 102 -18.46 3.42 -3.55
N ASP A 103 -17.60 3.38 -2.53
CA ASP A 103 -16.32 2.66 -2.51
C ASP A 103 -16.46 1.20 -2.08
N GLU A 104 -17.68 0.64 -2.13
CA GLU A 104 -17.90 -0.77 -1.86
C GLU A 104 -17.81 -1.58 -3.15
N PRO A 105 -16.93 -2.59 -3.21
CA PRO A 105 -16.85 -3.53 -4.33
C PRO A 105 -18.18 -4.27 -4.53
N LYS A 106 -18.61 -4.42 -5.79
CA LYS A 106 -19.89 -5.05 -6.14
C LYS A 106 -19.72 -6.36 -6.91
N ASP A 107 -18.51 -6.63 -7.41
CA ASP A 107 -18.15 -7.85 -8.12
C ASP A 107 -17.31 -8.70 -7.18
N ASP A 108 -17.91 -9.77 -6.64
CA ASP A 108 -17.30 -10.60 -5.61
C ASP A 108 -16.05 -11.33 -6.13
N ASP A 109 -16.05 -11.81 -7.38
CA ASP A 109 -14.91 -12.50 -7.97
C ASP A 109 -13.72 -11.55 -8.17
N ALA A 110 -14.00 -10.38 -8.75
CA ALA A 110 -12.97 -9.34 -8.93
C ALA A 110 -12.46 -8.82 -7.57
N TRP A 111 -13.33 -8.70 -6.58
CA TRP A 111 -12.95 -8.31 -5.22
C TRP A 111 -12.05 -9.35 -4.56
N PHE A 112 -12.44 -10.63 -4.61
CA PHE A 112 -11.64 -11.73 -4.06
C PHE A 112 -10.24 -11.77 -4.69
N LEU A 113 -10.15 -11.65 -6.03
CA LEU A 113 -8.86 -11.61 -6.72
C LEU A 113 -8.04 -10.39 -6.31
N SER A 114 -8.66 -9.20 -6.24
CA SER A 114 -7.98 -7.96 -5.83
C SER A 114 -7.41 -8.08 -4.42
N HIS A 115 -8.19 -8.64 -3.49
CA HIS A 115 -7.76 -8.84 -2.11
C HIS A 115 -6.63 -9.87 -1.99
N ALA A 116 -6.73 -10.98 -2.72
CA ALA A 116 -5.68 -12.00 -2.75
C ALA A 116 -4.35 -11.46 -3.31
N LEU A 117 -4.42 -10.65 -4.37
CA LEU A 117 -3.23 -10.00 -4.94
C LEU A 117 -2.65 -8.95 -3.99
N ALA A 118 -3.52 -8.11 -3.37
CA ALA A 118 -3.09 -7.12 -2.39
C ALA A 118 -2.33 -7.76 -1.22
N PHE A 119 -2.89 -8.82 -0.66
CA PHE A 119 -2.25 -9.57 0.41
C PHE A 119 -0.85 -10.07 0.02
N LYS A 120 -0.76 -10.72 -1.14
CA LYS A 120 0.51 -11.28 -1.61
C LYS A 120 1.56 -10.20 -1.90
N VAL A 121 1.17 -9.09 -2.53
CA VAL A 121 2.09 -7.98 -2.83
C VAL A 121 2.53 -7.27 -1.55
N TYR A 122 1.59 -6.99 -0.64
CA TYR A 122 1.89 -6.29 0.61
C TYR A 122 2.88 -7.04 1.50
N TYR A 123 2.73 -8.37 1.60
CA TYR A 123 3.62 -9.22 2.40
C TYR A 123 4.86 -9.73 1.63
N GLY A 124 5.07 -9.29 0.39
CA GLY A 124 6.24 -9.68 -0.40
C GLY A 124 6.22 -11.13 -0.88
N TRP A 125 5.05 -11.78 -0.91
CA TRP A 125 4.90 -13.14 -1.43
C TRP A 125 4.86 -13.21 -2.96
N PHE A 126 4.68 -12.08 -3.62
CA PHE A 126 4.93 -11.87 -5.03
C PHE A 126 6.03 -10.83 -5.19
N GLU A 127 7.01 -11.14 -6.01
CA GLU A 127 7.96 -10.14 -6.47
C GLU A 127 7.19 -9.04 -7.21
N LYS A 128 7.57 -7.80 -6.97
CA LYS A 128 7.07 -6.67 -7.76
C LYS A 128 7.37 -6.93 -9.22
N LEU A 129 6.46 -6.55 -10.12
CA LEU A 129 6.71 -6.73 -11.54
C LEU A 129 7.94 -5.93 -11.97
N GLU A 130 8.98 -6.62 -12.43
CA GLU A 130 10.26 -6.00 -12.87
C GLU A 130 10.03 -4.88 -13.89
N TRP A 131 9.02 -5.03 -14.74
CA TRP A 131 8.72 -4.07 -15.81
C TRP A 131 8.18 -2.72 -15.30
N VAL A 132 7.74 -2.64 -14.07
CA VAL A 132 7.17 -1.43 -13.44
C VAL A 132 7.83 -1.09 -12.11
N LEU A 133 9.02 -1.62 -11.82
CA LEU A 133 9.72 -1.39 -10.55
C LEU A 133 9.96 0.09 -10.23
N ASP A 134 10.23 0.89 -11.27
CA ASP A 134 10.47 2.33 -11.12
C ASP A 134 9.21 3.18 -11.38
N ALA A 135 8.07 2.54 -11.67
CA ALA A 135 6.86 3.27 -12.00
C ALA A 135 6.18 3.79 -10.75
N VAL A 136 5.91 5.09 -10.72
CA VAL A 136 5.14 5.77 -9.67
C VAL A 136 3.96 6.57 -10.23
N TYR A 137 3.84 6.66 -11.57
CA TYR A 137 2.72 7.30 -12.27
C TYR A 137 2.15 6.37 -13.34
N TYR A 138 0.88 6.51 -13.61
CA TYR A 138 0.23 5.93 -14.78
C TYR A 138 -1.03 6.71 -15.16
N HIS A 139 -1.48 6.53 -16.41
CA HIS A 139 -2.77 6.99 -16.88
C HIS A 139 -3.37 5.99 -17.87
N ALA A 140 -4.67 6.09 -18.10
CA ALA A 140 -5.32 5.30 -19.13
C ALA A 140 -4.91 5.78 -20.53
N ASP A 141 -4.73 4.85 -21.46
CA ASP A 141 -4.19 5.11 -22.80
C ASP A 141 -5.06 6.02 -23.70
N TYR A 142 -6.32 6.25 -23.29
CA TYR A 142 -7.25 7.17 -23.96
C TYR A 142 -7.22 8.60 -23.42
N VAL A 143 -6.35 8.91 -22.44
CA VAL A 143 -6.10 10.27 -21.93
C VAL A 143 -4.64 10.64 -22.12
N GLN A 144 -4.36 11.93 -22.28
CA GLN A 144 -3.00 12.46 -22.42
C GLN A 144 -2.83 13.60 -21.39
N PRO A 145 -2.43 13.29 -20.15
CA PRO A 145 -2.21 14.35 -19.17
C PRO A 145 -0.90 15.11 -19.46
N ASP A 146 -0.89 16.41 -19.21
CA ASP A 146 0.26 17.29 -19.50
C ASP A 146 1.55 16.81 -18.82
N TRP A 147 1.42 16.27 -17.60
CA TRP A 147 2.56 15.78 -16.83
C TRP A 147 3.29 14.60 -17.50
N ALA A 148 2.61 13.80 -18.33
CA ALA A 148 3.19 12.61 -18.97
C ALA A 148 4.37 12.97 -19.89
N ASN A 149 4.35 14.17 -20.50
CA ASN A 149 5.44 14.63 -21.37
C ASN A 149 6.76 14.87 -20.62
N ASN A 150 6.69 15.07 -19.30
CA ASN A 150 7.83 15.37 -18.43
C ASN A 150 8.28 14.17 -17.60
N LYS A 151 7.71 12.98 -17.83
CA LYS A 151 8.02 11.76 -17.08
C LYS A 151 8.70 10.72 -17.97
N LYS A 152 9.53 9.88 -17.36
CA LYS A 152 10.17 8.75 -18.05
C LYS A 152 9.13 7.70 -18.38
N HIS A 153 8.76 7.57 -19.67
CA HIS A 153 7.93 6.45 -20.12
C HIS A 153 8.63 5.12 -19.84
N ILE A 154 7.90 4.17 -19.24
CA ILE A 154 8.42 2.84 -18.92
C ILE A 154 7.79 1.81 -19.86
N ILE A 155 6.48 1.56 -19.72
CA ILE A 155 5.78 0.50 -20.46
C ILE A 155 4.28 0.80 -20.56
N LYS A 156 3.63 0.20 -21.56
CA LYS A 156 2.17 0.08 -21.62
C LYS A 156 1.76 -1.35 -21.26
N ILE A 157 0.84 -1.49 -20.31
CA ILE A 157 0.22 -2.76 -19.94
C ILE A 157 -1.29 -2.61 -20.06
N LYS A 158 -1.90 -3.36 -20.98
CA LYS A 158 -3.32 -3.22 -21.30
C LYS A 158 -3.68 -1.78 -21.63
N ASN A 159 -4.62 -1.18 -20.91
CA ASN A 159 -5.08 0.20 -21.11
C ASN A 159 -4.37 1.23 -20.23
N HIS A 160 -3.27 0.86 -19.56
CA HIS A 160 -2.49 1.76 -18.73
C HIS A 160 -1.08 1.97 -19.30
N ILE A 161 -0.62 3.21 -19.28
CA ILE A 161 0.74 3.61 -19.64
C ILE A 161 1.44 4.05 -18.37
N PHE A 162 2.59 3.44 -18.05
CA PHE A 162 3.33 3.60 -16.80
C PHE A 162 4.57 4.46 -16.99
N TYR A 163 4.84 5.28 -15.97
CA TYR A 163 5.95 6.25 -15.98
C TYR A 163 6.69 6.25 -14.63
N GLY A 164 8.00 6.44 -14.71
CA GLY A 164 8.85 6.77 -13.59
C GLY A 164 9.01 8.28 -13.39
N GLU A 165 9.80 8.65 -12.38
CA GLU A 165 10.22 10.04 -12.20
C GLU A 165 10.98 10.54 -13.43
N SER A 166 10.97 11.86 -13.63
CA SER A 166 11.86 12.51 -14.61
C SER A 166 13.32 12.30 -14.18
N ARG A 167 14.20 12.12 -15.17
CA ARG A 167 15.65 12.10 -14.93
C ARG A 167 16.16 13.47 -14.57
#